data_6c0e2467588e7402aba3cf75704cbbef
#
_entry.id   6c0e2467588e7402aba3cf75704cbbef
#
_cell.length_a   1.000
_cell.length_b   1.000
_cell.length_c   1.000
_cell.angle_alpha   90.00
_cell.angle_beta   90.00
_cell.angle_gamma   90.00
#
_symmetry.space_group_name_H-M   'P 1'
#
loop_
_entity.id
_entity.type
_entity.pdbx_description
1 polymer ?
#
loop_
_entity_poly.entity_id
_entity_poly.type
_entity_poly.pdbx_seq_one_letter_code
_entity_poly.pdbx_strand_id
1 'polypeptide(L)'
;AISNDMFEEVYYCGGSSDGHMKKNKWILQLAPWDDGGEDEDRNYYWIKKNGEVFTATASASNAYETAEKYDFEEGYLVPDDDYVNDLRTGDVVIEKLNISGKYYYFNQEGAMLTGFAKLEGKMYYFGGDNDGAMKTGSQSIKDDTDETYKFYFSTKTSDKGQGISKKQGGKLYYNGMLIKAEDYKYEIIDVNGNYYIVNQSGSIQSS
;
A
#
# COMPACT_ATOMS: atom_id res chain seq x y z
N ALA A 1 12.82 15.53 26.82
CA ALA A 1 13.58 14.95 25.72
C ALA A 1 13.31 13.45 25.73
N ILE A 2 12.60 13.01 24.75
CA ILE A 2 12.29 11.61 24.54
C ILE A 2 13.44 11.06 23.68
N SER A 3 14.12 9.99 24.14
CA SER A 3 15.29 9.45 23.45
C SER A 3 14.89 8.66 22.19
N ASN A 4 15.77 8.57 21.18
CA ASN A 4 15.54 7.79 19.96
C ASN A 4 15.37 6.27 20.18
N ASP A 5 15.57 5.79 21.41
CA ASP A 5 15.37 4.38 21.79
C ASP A 5 13.91 4.04 22.13
N MET A 6 12.96 4.89 21.74
CA MET A 6 11.60 4.96 22.30
C MET A 6 10.58 4.00 21.71
N PHE A 7 10.93 3.24 20.70
CA PHE A 7 9.93 2.40 20.03
C PHE A 7 9.95 0.93 20.42
N GLU A 8 10.71 0.55 21.42
CA GLU A 8 10.70 -0.85 21.86
C GLU A 8 9.30 -1.29 22.33
N GLU A 9 8.53 -0.41 22.98
CA GLU A 9 7.16 -0.77 23.43
C GLU A 9 6.25 0.46 23.52
N VAL A 10 5.33 0.63 22.57
CA VAL A 10 4.28 1.66 22.60
C VAL A 10 2.94 1.03 22.98
N TYR A 11 2.31 1.54 24.04
CA TYR A 11 1.00 1.10 24.52
C TYR A 11 -0.03 2.19 24.36
N TYR A 12 -1.22 1.83 23.90
CA TYR A 12 -2.36 2.73 23.85
C TYR A 12 -3.31 2.47 25.03
N CYS A 13 -3.47 3.46 25.90
CA CYS A 13 -4.46 3.48 26.96
C CYS A 13 -5.65 4.35 26.54
N GLY A 14 -6.84 4.05 27.02
CA GLY A 14 -8.04 4.86 26.72
C GLY A 14 -7.89 6.31 27.19
N GLY A 15 -8.82 7.18 26.78
CA GLY A 15 -8.83 8.58 27.17
C GLY A 15 -8.89 8.80 28.69
N SER A 16 -8.88 10.05 29.14
CA SER A 16 -8.74 10.47 30.54
C SER A 16 -9.71 9.83 31.53
N SER A 17 -10.82 9.25 31.06
CA SER A 17 -11.80 8.52 31.87
C SER A 17 -11.72 7.00 31.76
N ASP A 18 -10.86 6.46 30.89
CA ASP A 18 -10.71 5.02 30.65
C ASP A 18 -9.22 4.67 30.57
N GLY A 19 -8.60 4.47 31.73
CA GLY A 19 -7.19 4.10 31.83
C GLY A 19 -6.87 2.65 31.43
N HIS A 20 -7.83 1.91 30.85
CA HIS A 20 -7.59 0.55 30.43
C HIS A 20 -6.78 0.48 29.13
N MET A 21 -5.75 -0.34 29.13
CA MET A 21 -4.95 -0.65 27.94
C MET A 21 -5.82 -1.30 26.87
N LYS A 22 -5.83 -0.72 25.66
CA LYS A 22 -6.55 -1.29 24.52
C LYS A 22 -5.80 -2.51 24.00
N LYS A 23 -6.54 -3.49 23.47
CA LYS A 23 -5.98 -4.76 22.97
C LYS A 23 -6.74 -5.26 21.77
N ASN A 24 -6.03 -5.86 20.83
CA ASN A 24 -6.58 -6.55 19.65
C ASN A 24 -7.61 -5.69 18.90
N LYS A 25 -7.24 -4.44 18.57
CA LYS A 25 -8.13 -3.49 17.90
C LYS A 25 -7.37 -2.44 17.11
N TRP A 26 -8.08 -1.83 16.17
CA TRP A 26 -7.65 -0.64 15.45
C TRP A 26 -7.81 0.63 16.30
N ILE A 27 -6.86 1.53 16.13
CA ILE A 27 -6.96 2.91 16.62
C ILE A 27 -6.59 3.87 15.49
N LEU A 28 -7.21 5.05 15.48
CA LEU A 28 -6.87 6.17 14.60
C LEU A 28 -6.34 7.29 15.47
N GLN A 29 -5.07 7.61 15.35
CA GLN A 29 -4.36 8.56 16.20
C GLN A 29 -3.27 9.29 15.44
N LEU A 30 -2.84 10.43 15.97
CA LEU A 30 -1.55 11.03 15.63
C LEU A 30 -0.42 10.05 16.00
N ALA A 31 0.71 10.18 15.37
CA ALA A 31 1.90 9.44 15.76
C ALA A 31 2.25 9.76 17.23
N PRO A 32 2.78 8.80 18.03
CA PRO A 32 3.06 9.02 19.45
C PRO A 32 4.04 10.15 19.76
N TRP A 33 4.78 10.63 18.77
CA TRP A 33 5.76 11.72 18.86
C TRP A 33 5.24 13.04 18.29
N ASP A 34 4.05 13.07 17.69
CA ASP A 34 3.45 14.28 17.16
C ASP A 34 2.90 15.13 18.30
N ASP A 35 3.10 16.42 18.23
CA ASP A 35 2.67 17.37 19.25
C ASP A 35 1.22 17.85 19.09
N GLY A 36 0.54 17.40 18.03
CA GLY A 36 -0.86 17.70 17.75
C GLY A 36 -1.07 19.03 17.05
N GLY A 37 -0.15 19.44 16.17
CA GLY A 37 -0.31 20.59 15.28
C GLY A 37 -1.57 20.51 14.40
N GLU A 38 -2.00 21.63 13.83
CA GLU A 38 -3.27 21.70 13.06
C GLU A 38 -3.23 20.89 11.74
N ASP A 39 -2.04 20.62 11.21
CA ASP A 39 -1.82 19.98 9.90
C ASP A 39 -1.30 18.52 10.02
N GLU A 40 -1.36 17.91 11.20
CA GLU A 40 -0.83 16.56 11.40
C GLU A 40 -1.87 15.47 11.09
N ASP A 41 -1.49 14.54 10.23
CA ASP A 41 -2.34 13.44 9.79
C ASP A 41 -2.44 12.33 10.83
N ARG A 42 -3.66 11.82 11.00
CA ARG A 42 -3.92 10.65 11.83
C ARG A 42 -3.72 9.38 11.02
N ASN A 43 -2.96 8.45 11.58
CA ASN A 43 -2.72 7.14 11.01
C ASN A 43 -3.47 6.04 11.74
N TYR A 44 -3.76 4.94 11.04
CA TYR A 44 -4.31 3.73 11.65
C TYR A 44 -3.18 2.86 12.19
N TYR A 45 -3.35 2.43 13.46
CA TYR A 45 -2.47 1.53 14.17
C TYR A 45 -3.20 0.28 14.61
N TRP A 46 -2.52 -0.86 14.63
CA TRP A 46 -3.05 -2.10 15.17
C TRP A 46 -2.47 -2.35 16.57
N ILE A 47 -3.35 -2.48 17.55
CA ILE A 47 -2.97 -2.86 18.93
C ILE A 47 -3.01 -4.38 19.05
N LYS A 48 -1.87 -4.98 19.33
CA LYS A 48 -1.72 -6.42 19.54
C LYS A 48 -2.49 -6.91 20.78
N LYS A 49 -2.59 -8.23 20.93
CA LYS A 49 -3.25 -8.87 22.09
C LYS A 49 -2.59 -8.53 23.43
N ASN A 50 -1.28 -8.27 23.44
CA ASN A 50 -0.54 -7.86 24.63
C ASN A 50 -0.68 -6.35 24.94
N GLY A 51 -1.30 -5.57 24.08
CA GLY A 51 -1.53 -4.13 24.23
C GLY A 51 -0.51 -3.23 23.54
N GLU A 52 0.56 -3.80 22.96
CA GLU A 52 1.56 -3.05 22.20
C GLU A 52 1.03 -2.66 20.82
N VAL A 53 1.53 -1.56 20.27
CA VAL A 53 1.36 -1.22 18.86
C VAL A 53 2.16 -2.22 18.01
N PHE A 54 1.56 -2.68 16.90
CA PHE A 54 2.31 -3.47 15.92
C PHE A 54 3.19 -2.53 15.09
N THR A 55 4.48 -2.82 15.05
CA THR A 55 5.49 -2.08 14.28
C THR A 55 6.29 -3.06 13.43
N ALA A 56 6.71 -2.63 12.23
CA ALA A 56 7.58 -3.44 11.39
C ALA A 56 8.99 -3.54 11.98
N THR A 57 9.59 -4.72 11.82
CA THR A 57 10.99 -4.95 12.19
C THR A 57 11.71 -5.64 11.02
N ALA A 58 12.91 -5.16 10.67
CA ALA A 58 13.71 -5.73 9.56
C ALA A 58 14.06 -7.22 9.75
N SER A 59 14.03 -7.71 11.00
CA SER A 59 14.30 -9.13 11.31
C SER A 59 13.09 -10.04 11.14
N ALA A 60 11.91 -9.51 10.89
CA ALA A 60 10.70 -10.32 10.72
C ALA A 60 10.70 -11.06 9.38
N SER A 61 10.19 -12.29 9.38
CA SER A 61 10.17 -13.15 8.16
C SER A 61 9.25 -12.64 7.05
N ASN A 62 8.38 -11.71 7.34
CA ASN A 62 7.48 -11.05 6.38
C ASN A 62 7.75 -9.55 6.25
N ALA A 63 8.93 -9.09 6.65
CA ALA A 63 9.36 -7.72 6.42
C ALA A 63 9.83 -7.55 4.97
N TYR A 64 9.59 -6.36 4.44
CA TYR A 64 10.07 -5.90 3.15
C TYR A 64 10.94 -4.68 3.43
N GLU A 65 12.21 -4.75 3.06
CA GLU A 65 13.21 -3.71 3.40
C GLU A 65 13.26 -2.57 2.37
N THR A 66 12.66 -2.77 1.20
CA THR A 66 12.49 -1.71 0.21
C THR A 66 11.01 -1.44 -0.02
N ALA A 67 10.57 -0.26 0.34
CA ALA A 67 9.20 0.21 0.15
C ALA A 67 9.21 1.64 -0.39
N GLU A 68 8.39 1.88 -1.41
CA GLU A 68 8.20 3.18 -2.04
C GLU A 68 6.69 3.42 -2.14
N LYS A 69 6.18 4.55 -1.64
CA LYS A 69 4.79 4.96 -1.88
C LYS A 69 4.64 5.63 -3.23
N TYR A 70 3.41 5.59 -3.74
CA TYR A 70 3.03 6.22 -5.00
C TYR A 70 1.67 6.88 -4.84
N ASP A 71 1.56 8.10 -5.34
CA ASP A 71 0.31 8.76 -5.60
C ASP A 71 -0.24 8.35 -6.96
N PHE A 72 -1.55 8.49 -7.15
CA PHE A 72 -2.18 8.17 -8.42
C PHE A 72 -2.84 9.41 -8.99
N GLU A 73 -2.10 10.12 -9.84
CA GLU A 73 -2.40 11.45 -10.35
C GLU A 73 -2.54 11.42 -11.87
N GLU A 74 -3.63 11.98 -12.39
CA GLU A 74 -3.90 12.10 -13.85
C GLU A 74 -3.66 10.79 -14.62
N GLY A 75 -3.96 9.62 -14.00
CA GLY A 75 -3.76 8.31 -14.60
C GLY A 75 -2.33 7.74 -14.48
N TYR A 76 -1.43 8.39 -13.78
CA TYR A 76 -0.05 7.95 -13.58
C TYR A 76 0.23 7.62 -12.12
N LEU A 77 1.09 6.61 -11.89
CA LEU A 77 1.65 6.32 -10.58
C LEU A 77 2.92 7.17 -10.40
N VAL A 78 2.83 8.18 -9.55
CA VAL A 78 3.91 9.14 -9.24
C VAL A 78 4.56 8.74 -7.93
N PRO A 79 5.90 8.60 -7.84
CA PRO A 79 6.55 8.32 -6.57
C PRO A 79 6.26 9.41 -5.54
N ASP A 80 5.89 9.00 -4.33
CA ASP A 80 5.75 9.88 -3.17
C ASP A 80 7.12 9.97 -2.48
N ASP A 81 7.90 10.95 -2.89
CA ASP A 81 9.27 11.14 -2.38
C ASP A 81 9.30 11.64 -0.93
N ASP A 82 8.19 12.17 -0.42
CA ASP A 82 8.08 12.68 0.95
C ASP A 82 7.87 11.54 1.95
N TYR A 83 7.32 10.40 1.52
CA TYR A 83 7.04 9.26 2.41
C TYR A 83 8.26 8.78 3.21
N VAL A 84 9.46 8.76 2.60
CA VAL A 84 10.69 8.40 3.30
C VAL A 84 11.10 9.47 4.30
N ASN A 85 10.87 10.75 3.97
CA ASN A 85 11.21 11.87 4.83
C ASN A 85 10.28 11.98 6.06
N ASP A 86 9.05 11.48 5.94
CA ASP A 86 8.09 11.43 7.02
C ASP A 86 8.43 10.37 8.08
N LEU A 87 9.31 9.41 7.75
CA LEU A 87 9.74 8.38 8.70
C LEU A 87 10.90 8.87 9.57
N ARG A 88 10.71 8.84 10.88
CA ARG A 88 11.71 9.30 11.85
C ARG A 88 13.02 8.52 11.83
N THR A 89 12.97 7.26 11.48
CA THR A 89 14.14 6.37 11.41
C THR A 89 14.93 6.54 10.12
N GLY A 90 14.31 7.08 9.08
CA GLY A 90 14.89 7.19 7.74
C GLY A 90 14.96 5.85 6.97
N ASP A 91 14.62 4.74 7.62
CA ASP A 91 14.58 3.40 7.02
C ASP A 91 13.13 3.04 6.66
N VAL A 92 12.90 2.56 5.46
CA VAL A 92 11.57 2.16 4.98
C VAL A 92 11.42 0.65 5.07
N VAL A 93 11.03 0.17 6.25
CA VAL A 93 10.72 -1.24 6.49
C VAL A 93 9.21 -1.40 6.65
N ILE A 94 8.63 -2.30 5.87
CA ILE A 94 7.20 -2.61 5.89
C ILE A 94 7.02 -4.08 6.25
N GLU A 95 6.18 -4.37 7.24
CA GLU A 95 5.87 -5.73 7.67
C GLU A 95 4.40 -6.07 7.48
N LYS A 96 4.16 -7.27 6.95
CA LYS A 96 2.83 -7.82 6.70
C LYS A 96 2.24 -8.49 7.93
N LEU A 97 0.99 -8.15 8.25
CA LEU A 97 0.20 -8.80 9.29
C LEU A 97 -1.15 -9.29 8.73
N ASN A 98 -1.55 -10.50 9.12
CA ASN A 98 -2.90 -11.01 8.85
C ASN A 98 -3.83 -10.63 10.00
N ILE A 99 -4.86 -9.85 9.71
CA ILE A 99 -5.90 -9.47 10.67
C ILE A 99 -7.25 -9.91 10.11
N SER A 100 -7.88 -10.88 10.77
CA SER A 100 -9.19 -11.40 10.37
C SER A 100 -9.28 -11.86 8.90
N GLY A 101 -8.21 -12.49 8.39
CA GLY A 101 -8.14 -13.04 7.03
C GLY A 101 -7.75 -12.04 5.94
N LYS A 102 -7.57 -10.76 6.27
CA LYS A 102 -7.04 -9.74 5.37
C LYS A 102 -5.58 -9.45 5.70
N TYR A 103 -4.78 -9.09 4.69
CA TYR A 103 -3.41 -8.67 4.88
C TYR A 103 -3.33 -7.16 4.93
N TYR A 104 -2.69 -6.65 5.99
CA TYR A 104 -2.34 -5.26 6.19
C TYR A 104 -0.83 -5.14 6.31
N TYR A 105 -0.31 -3.97 6.04
CA TYR A 105 1.10 -3.70 6.09
C TYR A 105 1.33 -2.46 6.95
N PHE A 106 2.38 -2.46 7.73
CA PHE A 106 2.71 -1.41 8.67
C PHE A 106 4.17 -1.02 8.52
N ASN A 107 4.49 0.23 8.71
CA ASN A 107 5.87 0.69 8.76
C ASN A 107 6.48 0.45 10.16
N GLN A 108 7.76 0.78 10.35
CA GLN A 108 8.44 0.65 11.62
C GLN A 108 7.91 1.59 12.72
N GLU A 109 7.14 2.58 12.37
CA GLU A 109 6.44 3.48 13.30
C GLU A 109 5.03 2.97 13.66
N GLY A 110 4.61 1.88 13.04
CA GLY A 110 3.33 1.24 13.27
C GLY A 110 2.18 1.85 12.47
N ALA A 111 2.44 2.81 11.59
CA ALA A 111 1.42 3.38 10.71
C ALA A 111 1.02 2.37 9.64
N MET A 112 -0.29 2.21 9.42
CA MET A 112 -0.85 1.33 8.40
C MET A 112 -0.61 1.90 7.00
N LEU A 113 -0.09 1.05 6.10
CA LEU A 113 0.11 1.40 4.70
C LEU A 113 -1.23 1.45 3.96
N THR A 114 -1.44 2.52 3.20
CA THR A 114 -2.61 2.76 2.32
C THR A 114 -2.16 3.16 0.92
N GLY A 115 -3.09 3.26 -0.02
CA GLY A 115 -2.78 3.68 -1.39
C GLY A 115 -1.95 2.66 -2.16
N PHE A 116 -1.17 3.15 -3.11
CA PHE A 116 -0.22 2.34 -3.87
C PHE A 116 1.14 2.32 -3.19
N ALA A 117 1.77 1.16 -3.18
CA ALA A 117 3.15 1.03 -2.75
C ALA A 117 3.87 -0.08 -3.52
N LYS A 118 5.17 0.12 -3.71
CA LYS A 118 6.07 -0.84 -4.33
C LYS A 118 6.96 -1.44 -3.26
N LEU A 119 6.76 -2.72 -2.98
CA LEU A 119 7.51 -3.48 -1.99
C LEU A 119 8.44 -4.45 -2.72
N GLU A 120 9.74 -4.39 -2.45
CA GLU A 120 10.77 -5.19 -3.14
C GLU A 120 10.60 -5.14 -4.68
N GLY A 121 10.36 -3.94 -5.22
CA GLY A 121 10.18 -3.74 -6.64
C GLY A 121 8.86 -4.25 -7.24
N LYS A 122 7.88 -4.67 -6.41
CA LYS A 122 6.56 -5.14 -6.85
C LYS A 122 5.47 -4.20 -6.39
N MET A 123 4.61 -3.78 -7.32
CA MET A 123 3.49 -2.88 -7.05
C MET A 123 2.35 -3.60 -6.34
N TYR A 124 1.79 -2.95 -5.31
CA TYR A 124 0.60 -3.36 -4.55
C TYR A 124 -0.37 -2.20 -4.42
N TYR A 125 -1.60 -2.50 -4.04
CA TYR A 125 -2.60 -1.51 -3.66
C TYR A 125 -3.31 -1.91 -2.37
N PHE A 126 -3.39 -0.98 -1.44
CA PHE A 126 -3.91 -1.18 -0.08
C PHE A 126 -5.25 -0.47 0.18
N GLY A 127 -5.91 -0.02 -0.90
CA GLY A 127 -7.15 0.76 -0.76
C GLY A 127 -6.88 2.22 -0.41
N GLY A 128 -7.93 3.00 -0.19
CA GLY A 128 -7.80 4.38 0.25
C GLY A 128 -7.48 4.50 1.74
N ASP A 129 -7.36 5.72 2.24
CA ASP A 129 -6.83 6.09 3.57
C ASP A 129 -7.48 5.38 4.75
N ASN A 130 -8.74 5.02 4.64
CA ASN A 130 -9.48 4.32 5.70
C ASN A 130 -9.60 2.79 5.50
N ASP A 131 -8.89 2.20 4.53
CA ASP A 131 -9.01 0.76 4.21
C ASP A 131 -7.76 -0.04 4.63
N GLY A 132 -6.61 0.21 4.01
CA GLY A 132 -5.33 -0.46 4.28
C GLY A 132 -5.26 -1.95 3.93
N ALA A 133 -6.38 -2.59 3.56
CA ALA A 133 -6.38 -4.00 3.22
C ALA A 133 -5.79 -4.23 1.82
N MET A 134 -4.76 -5.08 1.71
CA MET A 134 -4.15 -5.47 0.42
C MET A 134 -5.19 -5.97 -0.56
N LYS A 135 -5.26 -5.38 -1.75
CA LYS A 135 -6.20 -5.73 -2.81
C LYS A 135 -5.69 -6.86 -3.68
N THR A 136 -6.62 -7.65 -4.19
CA THR A 136 -6.38 -8.75 -5.14
C THR A 136 -7.45 -8.79 -6.21
N GLY A 137 -7.17 -9.42 -7.34
CA GLY A 137 -8.12 -9.51 -8.46
C GLY A 137 -8.28 -8.18 -9.21
N SER A 138 -9.41 -8.04 -9.88
CA SER A 138 -9.75 -6.82 -10.63
C SER A 138 -10.18 -5.71 -9.69
N GLN A 139 -9.60 -4.53 -9.85
CA GLN A 139 -9.93 -3.32 -9.10
C GLN A 139 -10.30 -2.18 -10.08
N SER A 140 -11.16 -1.28 -9.61
CA SER A 140 -11.48 -0.01 -10.27
C SER A 140 -11.05 1.07 -9.29
N ILE A 141 -10.03 1.82 -9.66
CA ILE A 141 -9.39 2.79 -8.78
C ILE A 141 -9.48 4.16 -9.47
N LYS A 142 -9.84 5.16 -8.70
CA LYS A 142 -9.87 6.53 -9.16
C LYS A 142 -8.53 7.20 -8.91
N ASP A 143 -8.16 8.10 -9.82
CA ASP A 143 -7.07 9.03 -9.60
C ASP A 143 -7.56 10.28 -8.85
N ASP A 144 -6.68 11.27 -8.69
CA ASP A 144 -6.96 12.58 -8.07
C ASP A 144 -7.98 13.42 -8.84
N THR A 145 -8.19 13.15 -10.14
CA THR A 145 -9.20 13.81 -10.99
C THR A 145 -10.57 13.12 -10.97
N ASP A 146 -10.75 12.08 -10.14
CA ASP A 146 -11.94 11.20 -10.10
C ASP A 146 -12.12 10.30 -11.35
N GLU A 147 -11.15 10.24 -12.26
CA GLU A 147 -11.20 9.32 -13.38
C GLU A 147 -10.92 7.89 -12.94
N THR A 148 -11.63 6.92 -13.53
CA THR A 148 -11.59 5.52 -13.08
C THR A 148 -10.71 4.66 -14.00
N TYR A 149 -9.72 4.03 -13.43
CA TYR A 149 -8.80 3.11 -14.09
C TYR A 149 -8.99 1.67 -13.63
N LYS A 150 -8.67 0.73 -14.50
CA LYS A 150 -8.76 -0.70 -14.21
C LYS A 150 -7.39 -1.26 -13.87
N PHE A 151 -7.35 -2.00 -12.77
CA PHE A 151 -6.15 -2.70 -12.30
C PHE A 151 -6.44 -4.18 -12.10
N TYR A 152 -5.37 -4.98 -12.11
CA TYR A 152 -5.43 -6.38 -11.73
C TYR A 152 -4.23 -6.76 -10.84
N PHE A 153 -4.53 -7.22 -9.65
CA PHE A 153 -3.55 -7.71 -8.68
C PHE A 153 -3.67 -9.22 -8.55
N SER A 154 -2.54 -9.92 -8.48
CA SER A 154 -2.52 -11.37 -8.47
C SER A 154 -3.33 -11.97 -7.33
N THR A 155 -4.09 -13.02 -7.64
CA THR A 155 -4.83 -13.83 -6.67
C THR A 155 -4.10 -15.12 -6.30
N LYS A 156 -2.98 -15.42 -6.97
CA LYS A 156 -2.19 -16.63 -6.74
C LYS A 156 -1.43 -16.53 -5.41
N THR A 157 -1.31 -17.63 -4.71
CA THR A 157 -0.64 -17.66 -3.40
C THR A 157 0.82 -17.21 -3.45
N SER A 158 1.54 -17.52 -4.55
CA SER A 158 2.97 -17.20 -4.71
C SER A 158 3.27 -15.70 -4.86
N ASP A 159 2.33 -14.95 -5.44
CA ASP A 159 2.48 -13.54 -5.82
C ASP A 159 1.24 -12.72 -5.47
N LYS A 160 0.51 -13.16 -4.43
CA LYS A 160 -0.77 -12.57 -4.00
C LYS A 160 -0.65 -11.07 -3.72
N GLY A 161 -1.51 -10.30 -4.36
CA GLY A 161 -1.55 -8.83 -4.22
C GLY A 161 -0.59 -8.09 -5.15
N GLN A 162 0.34 -8.76 -5.83
CA GLN A 162 1.26 -8.08 -6.77
C GLN A 162 0.52 -7.64 -8.02
N GLY A 163 0.73 -6.40 -8.44
CA GLY A 163 0.30 -5.88 -9.73
C GLY A 163 0.94 -6.68 -10.86
N ILE A 164 0.12 -7.24 -11.74
CA ILE A 164 0.64 -8.09 -12.82
C ILE A 164 1.21 -7.27 -13.98
N SER A 165 2.28 -7.78 -14.61
CA SER A 165 2.83 -7.24 -15.86
C SER A 165 2.77 -8.33 -16.94
N LYS A 166 1.56 -8.62 -17.41
CA LYS A 166 1.27 -9.69 -18.39
C LYS A 166 -0.19 -9.65 -18.88
N LYS A 167 -0.48 -10.54 -19.81
CA LYS A 167 -1.85 -10.85 -20.26
C LYS A 167 -2.66 -11.52 -19.15
N GLN A 168 -3.88 -11.01 -18.94
CA GLN A 168 -4.89 -11.61 -18.05
C GLN A 168 -6.29 -11.38 -18.63
N GLY A 169 -7.07 -12.46 -18.82
CA GLY A 169 -8.45 -12.37 -19.33
C GLY A 169 -8.59 -11.63 -20.69
N GLY A 170 -7.65 -11.82 -21.62
CA GLY A 170 -7.65 -11.13 -22.91
C GLY A 170 -7.25 -9.65 -22.88
N LYS A 171 -6.86 -9.14 -21.72
CA LYS A 171 -6.39 -7.78 -21.49
C LYS A 171 -4.91 -7.77 -21.17
N LEU A 172 -4.23 -6.66 -21.42
CA LEU A 172 -2.82 -6.45 -21.11
C LEU A 172 -2.69 -5.53 -19.90
N TYR A 173 -1.83 -5.92 -18.96
CA TYR A 173 -1.55 -5.13 -17.74
C TYR A 173 -0.04 -4.90 -17.59
N TYR A 174 0.32 -3.77 -17.00
CA TYR A 174 1.68 -3.46 -16.56
C TYR A 174 1.64 -2.86 -15.15
N ASN A 175 2.42 -3.40 -14.24
CA ASN A 175 2.38 -3.05 -12.80
C ASN A 175 0.95 -3.02 -12.21
N GLY A 176 0.10 -3.90 -12.69
CA GLY A 176 -1.31 -4.00 -12.31
C GLY A 176 -2.24 -3.16 -13.18
N MET A 177 -1.82 -2.07 -13.78
CA MET A 177 -2.66 -1.16 -14.56
C MET A 177 -3.00 -1.72 -15.93
N LEU A 178 -4.27 -1.58 -16.35
CA LEU A 178 -4.72 -1.96 -17.68
C LEU A 178 -4.13 -1.01 -18.73
N ILE A 179 -3.39 -1.58 -19.70
CA ILE A 179 -2.87 -0.84 -20.83
C ILE A 179 -3.91 -0.77 -21.94
N LYS A 180 -4.09 0.43 -22.52
CA LYS A 180 -4.98 0.70 -23.65
C LYS A 180 -4.19 1.39 -24.76
N ALA A 181 -4.68 1.28 -26.00
CA ALA A 181 -4.25 2.17 -27.05
C ALA A 181 -4.81 3.58 -26.81
N GLU A 182 -3.98 4.59 -26.91
CA GLU A 182 -4.34 5.99 -26.63
C GLU A 182 -4.72 6.72 -27.92
N ASP A 183 -3.77 6.86 -28.83
CA ASP A 183 -3.90 7.71 -30.04
C ASP A 183 -4.54 6.98 -31.23
N TYR A 184 -4.36 5.67 -31.31
CA TYR A 184 -4.78 4.88 -32.47
C TYR A 184 -5.77 3.80 -32.08
N LYS A 185 -6.51 3.31 -33.06
CA LYS A 185 -7.41 2.16 -32.85
C LYS A 185 -6.68 0.94 -32.28
N TYR A 186 -5.41 0.78 -32.63
CA TYR A 186 -4.52 -0.28 -32.15
C TYR A 186 -3.11 0.27 -31.95
N GLU A 187 -2.45 -0.20 -30.89
CA GLU A 187 -1.04 0.09 -30.62
C GLU A 187 -0.28 -1.17 -30.28
N ILE A 188 1.02 -1.18 -30.62
CA ILE A 188 1.94 -2.25 -30.28
C ILE A 188 2.63 -1.88 -28.97
N ILE A 189 2.44 -2.71 -27.95
CA ILE A 189 2.99 -2.50 -26.62
C ILE A 189 3.94 -3.63 -26.27
N ASP A 190 5.14 -3.28 -25.78
CA ASP A 190 6.08 -4.24 -25.18
C ASP A 190 5.82 -4.37 -23.69
N VAL A 191 5.61 -5.59 -23.23
CA VAL A 191 5.60 -5.92 -21.80
C VAL A 191 6.57 -7.07 -21.57
N ASN A 192 7.65 -6.78 -20.88
CA ASN A 192 8.70 -7.75 -20.54
C ASN A 192 9.29 -8.50 -21.75
N GLY A 193 9.53 -7.80 -22.86
CA GLY A 193 10.06 -8.37 -24.10
C GLY A 193 9.04 -9.13 -24.96
N ASN A 194 7.77 -9.06 -24.62
CA ASN A 194 6.68 -9.61 -25.44
C ASN A 194 5.86 -8.47 -26.04
N TYR A 195 5.67 -8.52 -27.36
CA TYR A 195 4.90 -7.52 -28.10
C TYR A 195 3.44 -7.92 -28.24
N TYR A 196 2.54 -7.01 -27.88
CA TYR A 196 1.10 -7.19 -27.96
C TYR A 196 0.46 -6.08 -28.78
N ILE A 197 -0.53 -6.40 -29.58
CA ILE A 197 -1.40 -5.41 -30.20
C ILE A 197 -2.61 -5.22 -29.30
N VAL A 198 -2.81 -4.03 -28.78
CA VAL A 198 -3.96 -3.69 -27.93
C VAL A 198 -4.84 -2.64 -28.61
N ASN A 199 -6.12 -2.63 -28.29
CA ASN A 199 -7.04 -1.60 -28.72
C ASN A 199 -7.35 -0.60 -27.59
N GLN A 200 -8.15 0.42 -27.86
CA GLN A 200 -8.57 1.46 -26.92
C GLN A 200 -9.37 0.93 -25.69
N SER A 201 -9.87 -0.30 -25.74
CA SER A 201 -10.48 -0.95 -24.56
C SER A 201 -9.49 -1.82 -23.77
N GLY A 202 -8.22 -1.84 -24.15
CA GLY A 202 -7.16 -2.67 -23.57
C GLY A 202 -7.26 -4.15 -23.96
N SER A 203 -8.07 -4.51 -24.97
CA SER A 203 -8.17 -5.88 -25.45
C SER A 203 -7.01 -6.22 -26.38
N ILE A 204 -6.36 -7.36 -26.09
CA ILE A 204 -5.31 -7.91 -26.97
C ILE A 204 -5.98 -8.45 -28.24
N GLN A 205 -5.44 -8.06 -29.38
CA GLN A 205 -5.89 -8.55 -30.68
C GLN A 205 -5.20 -9.88 -30.98
N SER A 206 -5.98 -10.85 -31.43
CA SER A 206 -5.44 -12.09 -32.01
C SER A 206 -5.11 -11.88 -33.47
N SER A 207 -4.00 -12.42 -33.93
CA SER A 207 -3.69 -12.60 -35.36
C SER A 207 -4.68 -13.57 -35.99
#